data_25ff9626f6dcb872a6d2d683a5ba2a9f
#
_entry.id   25ff9626f6dcb872a6d2d683a5ba2a9f
#
_cell.length_a   1.000
_cell.length_b   1.000
_cell.length_c   1.000
_cell.angle_alpha   90.00
_cell.angle_beta   90.00
_cell.angle_gamma   90.00
#
_symmetry.space_group_name_H-M   'P 1'
#
loop_
_entity.id
_entity.type
_entity.pdbx_description
1 polymer ?
#
loop_
_entity_poly.entity_id
_entity_poly.type
_entity_poly.pdbx_seq_one_letter_code
_entity_poly.pdbx_strand_id
1 'polypeptide(L)'
;MTDNDVLLDALDRLRGTGPEFNGFLANHGPMAAEALVRIGAAEVVPRWVDAYRTRLAPAPEPVRGIEDEDWREHLGDERLFGDWIAHLRRDADEMPWRALLQRWWPRLLPGLAASATHGVIRTAHAVRALRMAPDSPDPLLVDELAQGLGFWAARYQPLPGDPGLAGPLDAVHATARLPRLDPDEPSDGPGVSGRLRVVGRVDGLGPGLDAWGPSSAVPDVALDELIGAAARVLAARSDAPIAFCHAVTAPAAVRLVLPELSDDVARASVAASWQVVGGIVAAFAA
;
A
#
# COMPACT_ATOMS: atom_id res chain seq x y z
N MET A 1 31.06 2.21 2.30
CA MET A 1 29.65 2.62 2.46
C MET A 1 28.88 1.36 2.79
N THR A 2 28.18 1.33 3.91
CA THR A 2 27.35 0.17 4.29
C THR A 2 26.05 0.16 3.46
N ASP A 3 25.34 -0.97 3.45
CA ASP A 3 24.04 -1.07 2.78
C ASP A 3 23.04 -0.02 3.33
N ASN A 4 23.12 0.25 4.64
CA ASN A 4 22.30 1.30 5.28
C ASN A 4 22.68 2.70 4.78
N ASP A 5 23.98 3.02 4.63
CA ASP A 5 24.41 4.32 4.09
C ASP A 5 23.89 4.53 2.65
N VAL A 6 23.86 3.46 1.85
CA VAL A 6 23.32 3.49 0.48
C VAL A 6 21.83 3.80 0.49
N LEU A 7 21.07 3.18 1.39
CA LEU A 7 19.63 3.47 1.51
C LEU A 7 19.39 4.91 1.96
N LEU A 8 20.11 5.38 2.97
CA LEU A 8 19.96 6.76 3.48
C LEU A 8 20.30 7.81 2.40
N ASP A 9 21.38 7.63 1.63
CA ASP A 9 21.69 8.49 0.49
C ASP A 9 20.57 8.50 -0.56
N ALA A 10 20.01 7.32 -0.86
CA ALA A 10 18.88 7.23 -1.80
C ALA A 10 17.63 7.96 -1.29
N LEU A 11 17.28 7.80 -0.02
CA LEU A 11 16.13 8.49 0.58
C LEU A 11 16.35 10.01 0.64
N ASP A 12 17.53 10.49 1.02
CA ASP A 12 17.84 11.92 1.03
C ASP A 12 17.67 12.56 -0.35
N ARG A 13 18.13 11.87 -1.39
CA ARG A 13 18.02 12.33 -2.79
C ARG A 13 16.59 12.30 -3.34
N LEU A 14 15.72 11.46 -2.79
CA LEU A 14 14.33 11.26 -3.22
C LEU A 14 13.31 12.04 -2.39
N ARG A 15 13.63 12.44 -1.14
CA ARG A 15 12.65 13.04 -0.19
C ARG A 15 11.98 14.31 -0.67
N GLY A 16 12.63 15.06 -1.57
CA GLY A 16 12.08 16.28 -2.20
C GLY A 16 11.28 16.02 -3.46
N THR A 17 10.98 14.76 -3.79
CA THR A 17 10.20 14.39 -4.99
C THR A 17 8.76 14.06 -4.63
N GLY A 18 7.84 14.33 -5.58
CA GLY A 18 6.43 14.03 -5.42
C GLY A 18 6.11 12.53 -5.30
N PRO A 19 4.94 12.20 -4.77
CA PRO A 19 4.50 10.80 -4.58
C PRO A 19 4.15 10.12 -5.90
N GLU A 20 3.94 10.92 -6.95
CA GLU A 20 3.53 10.47 -8.28
C GLU A 20 4.19 11.30 -9.37
N PHE A 21 4.19 10.76 -10.59
CA PHE A 21 4.65 11.42 -11.81
C PHE A 21 3.75 11.05 -12.99
N ASN A 22 3.82 11.82 -14.08
CA ASN A 22 2.96 11.64 -15.26
C ASN A 22 1.46 11.55 -14.91
N GLY A 23 1.03 12.26 -13.88
CA GLY A 23 -0.37 12.42 -13.48
C GLY A 23 -0.92 11.34 -12.53
N PHE A 24 -0.44 10.12 -12.56
CA PHE A 24 -1.00 9.03 -11.71
C PHE A 24 -0.05 7.86 -11.43
N LEU A 25 1.15 7.84 -11.98
CA LEU A 25 2.11 6.77 -11.74
C LEU A 25 2.81 7.00 -10.41
N ALA A 26 2.75 6.01 -9.52
CA ALA A 26 3.38 6.11 -8.22
C ALA A 26 4.90 6.23 -8.31
N ASN A 27 5.48 7.05 -7.45
CA ASN A 27 6.92 7.13 -7.26
C ASN A 27 7.42 5.87 -6.52
N HIS A 28 8.08 4.98 -7.26
CA HIS A 28 8.65 3.74 -6.71
C HIS A 28 10.06 3.94 -6.13
N GLY A 29 10.61 5.15 -6.20
CA GLY A 29 12.00 5.42 -5.84
C GLY A 29 12.42 4.85 -4.49
N PRO A 30 11.77 5.26 -3.38
CA PRO A 30 12.13 4.78 -2.04
C PRO A 30 11.95 3.27 -1.88
N MET A 31 10.82 2.72 -2.37
CA MET A 31 10.52 1.28 -2.28
C MET A 31 11.55 0.43 -3.04
N ALA A 32 11.91 0.85 -4.24
CA ALA A 32 12.88 0.12 -5.07
C ALA A 32 14.31 0.22 -4.51
N ALA A 33 14.71 1.38 -3.99
CA ALA A 33 16.01 1.53 -3.33
C ALA A 33 16.12 0.59 -2.12
N GLU A 34 15.10 0.56 -1.26
CA GLU A 34 15.05 -0.33 -0.11
C GLU A 34 15.05 -1.81 -0.54
N ALA A 35 14.24 -2.17 -1.54
CA ALA A 35 14.19 -3.54 -2.04
C ALA A 35 15.52 -4.00 -2.65
N LEU A 36 16.19 -3.17 -3.44
CA LEU A 36 17.50 -3.47 -4.02
C LEU A 36 18.55 -3.70 -2.95
N VAL A 37 18.58 -2.85 -1.91
CA VAL A 37 19.47 -3.06 -0.76
C VAL A 37 19.20 -4.42 -0.10
N ARG A 38 17.93 -4.78 0.10
CA ARG A 38 17.53 -6.02 0.77
C ARG A 38 17.88 -7.29 0.01
N ILE A 39 17.90 -7.25 -1.31
CA ILE A 39 18.29 -8.41 -2.13
C ILE A 39 19.79 -8.47 -2.38
N GLY A 40 20.59 -7.60 -1.76
CA GLY A 40 22.05 -7.59 -1.88
C GLY A 40 22.56 -6.89 -3.15
N ALA A 41 21.78 -6.00 -3.75
CA ALA A 41 22.12 -5.22 -4.94
C ALA A 41 22.33 -3.72 -4.61
N ALA A 42 22.89 -3.42 -3.44
CA ALA A 42 23.11 -2.04 -2.98
C ALA A 42 23.99 -1.24 -3.94
N GLU A 43 24.93 -1.86 -4.62
CA GLU A 43 25.89 -1.23 -5.53
C GLU A 43 25.23 -0.58 -6.76
N VAL A 44 24.03 -1.03 -7.16
CA VAL A 44 23.31 -0.45 -8.32
C VAL A 44 22.44 0.76 -7.93
N VAL A 45 22.10 0.89 -6.64
CA VAL A 45 21.14 1.88 -6.14
C VAL A 45 21.52 3.33 -6.50
N PRO A 46 22.76 3.82 -6.28
CA PRO A 46 23.10 5.21 -6.56
C PRO A 46 22.85 5.60 -8.01
N ARG A 47 23.31 4.76 -8.96
CA ARG A 47 23.13 5.00 -10.40
C ARG A 47 21.67 4.88 -10.81
N TRP A 48 20.95 3.93 -10.24
CA TRP A 48 19.54 3.73 -10.52
C TRP A 48 18.71 4.94 -10.05
N VAL A 49 18.97 5.45 -8.83
CA VAL A 49 18.30 6.64 -8.27
C VAL A 49 18.57 7.88 -9.14
N ASP A 50 19.81 8.09 -9.59
CA ASP A 50 20.16 9.21 -10.48
C ASP A 50 19.31 9.20 -11.76
N ALA A 51 19.20 8.04 -12.38
CA ALA A 51 18.41 7.89 -13.61
C ALA A 51 16.90 8.01 -13.34
N TYR A 52 16.42 7.45 -12.22
CA TYR A 52 15.00 7.41 -11.90
C TYR A 52 14.45 8.78 -11.52
N ARG A 53 15.15 9.53 -10.68
CA ARG A 53 14.69 10.85 -10.18
C ARG A 53 14.47 11.90 -11.28
N THR A 54 15.08 11.74 -12.45
CA THR A 54 14.88 12.65 -13.58
C THR A 54 13.45 12.67 -14.13
N ARG A 55 12.65 11.66 -13.76
CA ARG A 55 11.24 11.51 -14.15
C ARG A 55 10.28 12.14 -13.16
N LEU A 56 10.76 12.43 -11.95
CA LEU A 56 9.92 12.81 -10.82
C LEU A 56 9.72 14.32 -10.79
N ALA A 57 8.51 14.75 -10.40
CA ALA A 57 8.21 16.13 -10.08
C ALA A 57 8.68 16.48 -8.65
N PRO A 58 8.90 17.75 -8.33
CA PRO A 58 9.07 18.19 -6.94
C PRO A 58 7.88 17.78 -6.05
N ALA A 59 8.13 17.55 -4.77
CA ALA A 59 7.07 17.34 -3.81
C ALA A 59 6.15 18.56 -3.73
N PRO A 60 4.82 18.37 -3.68
CA PRO A 60 3.90 19.48 -3.46
C PRO A 60 4.11 20.13 -2.11
N GLU A 61 4.06 21.46 -2.07
CA GLU A 61 4.12 22.23 -0.81
C GLU A 61 2.78 22.16 -0.07
N PRO A 62 2.77 22.29 1.28
CA PRO A 62 1.55 22.42 2.04
C PRO A 62 0.74 23.66 1.62
N VAL A 63 -0.59 23.54 1.58
CA VAL A 63 -1.48 24.62 1.13
C VAL A 63 -2.25 25.27 2.28
N ARG A 64 -2.77 24.47 3.24
CA ARG A 64 -3.65 24.99 4.31
C ARG A 64 -3.44 24.37 5.68
N GLY A 65 -2.74 23.26 5.77
CA GLY A 65 -2.62 22.46 6.99
C GLY A 65 -3.78 21.49 7.21
N ILE A 66 -3.50 20.46 8.00
CA ILE A 66 -4.46 19.46 8.48
C ILE A 66 -4.33 19.43 10.01
N GLU A 67 -5.45 19.55 10.72
CA GLU A 67 -5.49 19.54 12.18
C GLU A 67 -5.93 18.15 12.71
N ASP A 68 -5.69 17.90 13.99
CA ASP A 68 -6.00 16.60 14.62
C ASP A 68 -7.50 16.30 14.68
N GLU A 69 -8.36 17.31 14.65
CA GLU A 69 -9.81 17.19 14.74
C GLU A 69 -10.47 16.88 13.41
N ASP A 70 -9.87 17.31 12.28
CA ASP A 70 -10.53 17.29 10.95
C ASP A 70 -9.86 16.38 9.91
N TRP A 71 -8.78 15.68 10.28
CA TRP A 71 -8.02 14.84 9.32
C TRP A 71 -8.89 13.91 8.48
N ARG A 72 -10.02 13.40 9.02
CA ARG A 72 -10.91 12.48 8.30
C ARG A 72 -11.56 13.11 7.08
N GLU A 73 -11.82 14.42 7.13
CA GLU A 73 -12.45 15.18 6.05
C GLU A 73 -11.51 15.37 4.86
N HIS A 74 -10.20 15.16 5.09
CA HIS A 74 -9.14 15.36 4.11
C HIS A 74 -8.62 14.06 3.48
N LEU A 75 -9.14 12.90 3.92
CA LEU A 75 -8.77 11.62 3.32
C LEU A 75 -9.19 11.55 1.84
N GLY A 76 -8.27 11.12 0.99
CA GLY A 76 -8.49 10.95 -0.45
C GLY A 76 -8.41 12.24 -1.26
N ASP A 77 -8.08 13.38 -0.65
CA ASP A 77 -7.81 14.62 -1.39
C ASP A 77 -6.32 14.70 -1.78
N GLU A 78 -6.03 14.32 -3.01
CA GLU A 78 -4.66 14.30 -3.57
C GLU A 78 -3.98 15.67 -3.61
N ARG A 79 -4.76 16.77 -3.58
CA ARG A 79 -4.22 18.14 -3.57
C ARG A 79 -3.56 18.47 -2.24
N LEU A 80 -3.89 17.74 -1.17
CA LEU A 80 -3.38 17.92 0.19
C LEU A 80 -2.20 17.01 0.52
N PHE A 81 -1.50 16.45 -0.46
CA PHE A 81 -0.34 15.60 -0.18
C PHE A 81 0.72 16.31 0.66
N GLY A 82 1.07 17.57 0.32
CA GLY A 82 2.02 18.37 1.11
C GLY A 82 1.55 18.60 2.55
N ASP A 83 0.26 18.86 2.73
CA ASP A 83 -0.36 19.06 4.05
C ASP A 83 -0.33 17.76 4.88
N TRP A 84 -0.62 16.61 4.25
CA TRP A 84 -0.51 15.30 4.90
C TRP A 84 0.92 14.99 5.35
N ILE A 85 1.91 15.26 4.52
CA ILE A 85 3.31 15.09 4.91
C ILE A 85 3.67 15.98 6.08
N ALA A 86 3.28 17.26 6.06
CA ALA A 86 3.54 18.20 7.14
C ALA A 86 2.86 17.75 8.45
N HIS A 87 1.62 17.27 8.40
CA HIS A 87 0.89 16.74 9.54
C HIS A 87 1.60 15.52 10.16
N LEU A 88 1.95 14.53 9.32
CA LEU A 88 2.58 13.30 9.78
C LEU A 88 4.03 13.49 10.27
N ARG A 89 4.74 14.49 9.75
CA ARG A 89 6.04 14.90 10.30
C ARG A 89 5.89 15.48 11.70
N ARG A 90 4.89 16.32 11.96
CA ARG A 90 4.60 16.81 13.32
C ARG A 90 4.31 15.65 14.28
N ASP A 91 3.45 14.71 13.87
CA ASP A 91 3.19 13.50 14.67
C ASP A 91 4.48 12.69 14.93
N ALA A 92 5.35 12.58 13.93
CA ALA A 92 6.61 11.84 14.04
C ALA A 92 7.64 12.54 14.95
N ASP A 93 7.59 13.87 15.07
CA ASP A 93 8.41 14.64 16.01
C ASP A 93 7.93 14.46 17.45
N GLU A 94 6.64 14.19 17.67
CA GLU A 94 6.01 14.07 18.98
C GLU A 94 6.02 12.65 19.54
N MET A 95 6.17 11.63 18.70
CA MET A 95 6.08 10.23 19.14
C MET A 95 7.05 9.30 18.41
N PRO A 96 7.45 8.16 19.03
CA PRO A 96 8.26 7.15 18.35
C PRO A 96 7.55 6.60 17.11
N TRP A 97 8.31 6.20 16.07
CA TRP A 97 7.76 5.70 14.80
C TRP A 97 6.78 4.51 14.97
N ARG A 98 6.96 3.66 15.98
CA ARG A 98 6.02 2.56 16.28
C ARG A 98 4.66 3.10 16.74
N ALA A 99 4.66 4.14 17.57
CA ALA A 99 3.42 4.78 18.01
C ALA A 99 2.72 5.51 16.85
N LEU A 100 3.50 6.18 15.98
CA LEU A 100 2.99 6.77 14.74
C LEU A 100 2.31 5.72 13.85
N LEU A 101 2.98 4.59 13.62
CA LEU A 101 2.41 3.48 12.85
C LEU A 101 1.14 2.94 13.49
N GLN A 102 1.14 2.63 14.79
CA GLN A 102 -0.02 2.09 15.51
C GLN A 102 -1.20 3.09 15.54
N ARG A 103 -0.92 4.39 15.53
CA ARG A 103 -1.94 5.44 15.43
C ARG A 103 -2.57 5.50 14.04
N TRP A 104 -1.77 5.46 12.97
CA TRP A 104 -2.23 5.75 11.61
C TRP A 104 -2.61 4.52 10.80
N TRP A 105 -1.98 3.38 11.02
CA TRP A 105 -2.31 2.16 10.27
C TRP A 105 -3.79 1.80 10.33
N PRO A 106 -4.44 1.67 11.51
CA PRO A 106 -5.87 1.34 11.57
C PRO A 106 -6.77 2.43 10.99
N ARG A 107 -6.33 3.70 11.01
CA ARG A 107 -7.06 4.83 10.43
C ARG A 107 -7.09 4.79 8.91
N LEU A 108 -5.99 4.34 8.30
CA LEU A 108 -5.81 4.28 6.85
C LEU A 108 -6.20 2.94 6.25
N LEU A 109 -6.29 1.89 7.06
CA LEU A 109 -6.55 0.52 6.62
C LEU A 109 -7.79 0.36 5.73
N PRO A 110 -8.95 1.00 6.00
CA PRO A 110 -10.11 0.88 5.09
C PRO A 110 -9.85 1.43 3.69
N GLY A 111 -8.86 2.31 3.53
CA GLY A 111 -8.41 2.85 2.24
C GLY A 111 -7.20 2.13 1.65
N LEU A 112 -7.01 0.85 1.90
CA LEU A 112 -5.82 0.08 1.47
C LEU A 112 -5.60 0.07 -0.05
N ALA A 113 -6.65 0.34 -0.85
CA ALA A 113 -6.56 0.47 -2.29
C ALA A 113 -5.91 1.79 -2.79
N ALA A 114 -5.48 2.67 -1.87
CA ALA A 114 -4.90 3.98 -2.17
C ALA A 114 -3.80 3.92 -3.24
N SER A 115 -3.98 4.68 -4.34
CA SER A 115 -3.05 4.69 -5.49
C SER A 115 -2.69 3.28 -5.95
N ALA A 116 -3.70 2.42 -6.18
CA ALA A 116 -3.51 1.01 -6.53
C ALA A 116 -2.62 0.28 -5.50
N THR A 117 -2.86 0.49 -4.22
CA THR A 117 -2.12 -0.09 -3.08
C THR A 117 -0.71 0.47 -2.82
N HIS A 118 -0.23 1.43 -3.60
CA HIS A 118 1.12 1.98 -3.40
C HIS A 118 1.30 2.67 -2.04
N GLY A 119 0.23 3.24 -1.45
CA GLY A 119 0.29 3.81 -0.11
C GLY A 119 0.75 2.80 0.94
N VAL A 120 0.11 1.64 1.00
CA VAL A 120 0.48 0.56 1.94
C VAL A 120 1.84 -0.05 1.60
N ILE A 121 2.16 -0.23 0.30
CA ILE A 121 3.45 -0.80 -0.13
C ILE A 121 4.60 0.12 0.32
N ARG A 122 4.52 1.43 0.05
CA ARG A 122 5.53 2.40 0.46
C ARG A 122 5.71 2.42 1.97
N THR A 123 4.62 2.48 2.72
CA THR A 123 4.63 2.42 4.19
C THR A 123 5.33 1.14 4.69
N ALA A 124 5.03 -0.01 4.12
CA ALA A 124 5.62 -1.28 4.53
C ALA A 124 7.13 -1.37 4.28
N HIS A 125 7.62 -0.83 3.16
CA HIS A 125 9.06 -0.72 2.90
C HIS A 125 9.76 0.17 3.92
N ALA A 126 9.16 1.32 4.29
CA ALA A 126 9.68 2.20 5.33
C ALA A 126 9.71 1.50 6.70
N VAL A 127 8.63 0.78 7.08
CA VAL A 127 8.59 -0.01 8.32
C VAL A 127 9.67 -1.09 8.33
N ARG A 128 9.89 -1.81 7.22
CA ARG A 128 10.94 -2.83 7.14
C ARG A 128 12.33 -2.21 7.33
N ALA A 129 12.59 -1.05 6.72
CA ALA A 129 13.85 -0.34 6.92
C ALA A 129 14.05 0.09 8.39
N LEU A 130 13.01 0.64 9.03
CA LEU A 130 13.02 1.04 10.44
C LEU A 130 13.25 -0.13 11.40
N ARG A 131 12.65 -1.29 11.14
CA ARG A 131 12.85 -2.51 11.95
C ARG A 131 14.29 -3.03 11.94
N MET A 132 15.02 -2.76 10.89
CA MET A 132 16.41 -3.19 10.75
C MET A 132 17.42 -2.11 11.17
N ALA A 133 16.93 -0.92 11.50
CA ALA A 133 17.73 0.17 12.03
C ALA A 133 18.05 -0.04 13.53
N PRO A 134 19.07 0.65 14.09
CA PRO A 134 19.29 0.73 15.53
C PRO A 134 18.09 1.29 16.29
N ASP A 135 18.08 1.17 17.62
CA ASP A 135 17.02 1.70 18.49
C ASP A 135 16.75 3.21 18.29
N SER A 136 17.76 3.96 17.85
CA SER A 136 17.62 5.36 17.42
C SER A 136 17.81 5.40 15.90
N PRO A 137 16.74 5.25 15.11
CA PRO A 137 16.83 5.26 13.64
C PRO A 137 17.19 6.65 13.11
N ASP A 138 17.83 6.67 11.93
CA ASP A 138 18.10 7.91 11.22
C ASP A 138 16.78 8.64 10.91
N PRO A 139 16.70 9.97 11.09
CA PRO A 139 15.50 10.76 10.79
C PRO A 139 14.96 10.59 9.37
N LEU A 140 15.81 10.26 8.38
CA LEU A 140 15.37 9.98 7.01
C LEU A 140 14.46 8.75 6.90
N LEU A 141 14.68 7.72 7.73
CA LEU A 141 13.80 6.54 7.76
C LEU A 141 12.43 6.87 8.36
N VAL A 142 12.41 7.72 9.39
CA VAL A 142 11.15 8.18 10.01
C VAL A 142 10.39 9.10 9.05
N ASP A 143 11.11 9.99 8.36
CA ASP A 143 10.53 10.86 7.32
C ASP A 143 9.91 10.04 6.18
N GLU A 144 10.56 8.96 5.72
CA GLU A 144 10.01 8.08 4.69
C GLU A 144 8.73 7.37 5.17
N LEU A 145 8.64 6.98 6.45
CA LEU A 145 7.39 6.49 7.03
C LEU A 145 6.28 7.55 6.97
N ALA A 146 6.57 8.79 7.36
CA ALA A 146 5.62 9.89 7.28
C ALA A 146 5.17 10.14 5.84
N GLN A 147 6.08 10.08 4.86
CA GLN A 147 5.75 10.21 3.44
C GLN A 147 4.89 9.05 2.93
N GLY A 148 5.18 7.80 3.33
CA GLY A 148 4.37 6.63 2.98
C GLY A 148 2.94 6.73 3.50
N LEU A 149 2.77 7.06 4.78
CA LEU A 149 1.48 7.28 5.41
C LEU A 149 0.73 8.46 4.79
N GLY A 150 1.42 9.57 4.49
CA GLY A 150 0.84 10.75 3.85
C GLY A 150 0.36 10.47 2.43
N PHE A 151 1.12 9.69 1.67
CA PHE A 151 0.68 9.23 0.36
C PHE A 151 -0.57 8.34 0.45
N TRP A 152 -0.60 7.44 1.43
CA TRP A 152 -1.77 6.61 1.68
C TRP A 152 -3.00 7.45 2.02
N ALA A 153 -2.87 8.43 2.91
CA ALA A 153 -3.96 9.33 3.32
C ALA A 153 -4.47 10.19 2.16
N ALA A 154 -3.56 10.83 1.41
CA ALA A 154 -3.92 11.70 0.28
C ALA A 154 -4.60 10.93 -0.88
N ARG A 155 -4.30 9.64 -1.03
CA ARG A 155 -4.90 8.76 -2.05
C ARG A 155 -5.88 7.76 -1.47
N TYR A 156 -6.32 7.95 -0.23
CA TYR A 156 -7.24 7.05 0.46
C TYR A 156 -8.41 6.64 -0.45
N GLN A 157 -8.58 5.34 -0.64
CA GLN A 157 -9.61 4.78 -1.52
C GLN A 157 -10.21 3.54 -0.87
N PRO A 158 -11.36 3.66 -0.20
CA PRO A 158 -12.06 2.51 0.34
C PRO A 158 -12.71 1.69 -0.78
N LEU A 159 -12.80 0.40 -0.57
CA LEU A 159 -13.54 -0.51 -1.44
C LEU A 159 -14.82 -0.99 -0.74
N PRO A 160 -15.84 -1.41 -1.50
CA PRO A 160 -17.06 -1.97 -0.93
C PRO A 160 -16.83 -3.36 -0.34
N GLY A 161 -17.66 -3.72 0.63
CA GLY A 161 -17.63 -4.99 1.33
C GLY A 161 -16.85 -4.93 2.65
N ASP A 162 -17.16 -5.86 3.53
CA ASP A 162 -16.50 -6.05 4.83
C ASP A 162 -16.40 -7.55 5.08
N PRO A 163 -15.38 -8.24 4.53
CA PRO A 163 -15.30 -9.69 4.56
C PRO A 163 -15.10 -10.23 5.96
N GLY A 164 -15.98 -11.12 6.39
CA GLY A 164 -15.97 -11.74 7.71
C GLY A 164 -14.90 -12.82 7.92
N LEU A 165 -14.17 -13.24 6.88
CA LEU A 165 -13.14 -14.30 6.90
C LEU A 165 -13.62 -15.63 7.50
N ALA A 166 -14.89 -15.95 7.36
CA ALA A 166 -15.51 -17.17 7.93
C ALA A 166 -16.18 -18.04 6.85
N GLY A 167 -15.85 -17.81 5.58
CA GLY A 167 -16.41 -18.54 4.46
C GLY A 167 -15.93 -19.99 4.36
N PRO A 168 -16.62 -20.82 3.57
CA PRO A 168 -16.31 -22.26 3.45
C PRO A 168 -15.19 -22.57 2.42
N LEU A 169 -14.67 -21.59 1.71
CA LEU A 169 -13.69 -21.81 0.64
C LEU A 169 -12.30 -21.35 1.05
N ASP A 170 -11.27 -22.05 0.56
CA ASP A 170 -9.90 -21.53 0.59
C ASP A 170 -9.73 -20.33 -0.36
N ALA A 171 -8.59 -19.64 -0.26
CA ALA A 171 -8.31 -18.44 -1.03
C ALA A 171 -8.34 -18.66 -2.55
N VAL A 172 -7.91 -19.83 -3.05
CA VAL A 172 -7.88 -20.15 -4.49
C VAL A 172 -9.30 -20.30 -5.04
N HIS A 173 -10.12 -21.10 -4.35
CA HIS A 173 -11.51 -21.34 -4.76
C HIS A 173 -12.37 -20.09 -4.58
N ALA A 174 -12.19 -19.33 -3.51
CA ALA A 174 -12.88 -18.06 -3.28
C ALA A 174 -12.55 -17.06 -4.40
N THR A 175 -11.26 -16.89 -4.71
CA THR A 175 -10.79 -16.01 -5.81
C THR A 175 -11.40 -16.40 -7.16
N ALA A 176 -11.47 -17.70 -7.46
CA ALA A 176 -12.04 -18.19 -8.73
C ALA A 176 -13.55 -17.91 -8.85
N ARG A 177 -14.27 -17.84 -7.74
CA ARG A 177 -15.73 -17.63 -7.69
C ARG A 177 -16.15 -16.17 -7.53
N LEU A 178 -15.22 -15.23 -7.36
CA LEU A 178 -15.57 -13.82 -7.30
C LEU A 178 -16.33 -13.41 -8.57
N PRO A 179 -17.40 -12.62 -8.44
CA PRO A 179 -18.08 -12.03 -9.58
C PRO A 179 -17.14 -11.05 -10.31
N ARG A 180 -17.43 -10.77 -11.57
CA ARG A 180 -16.56 -9.93 -12.43
C ARG A 180 -17.30 -8.67 -12.85
N LEU A 181 -16.55 -7.57 -12.92
CA LEU A 181 -17.01 -6.35 -13.53
C LEU A 181 -17.12 -6.55 -15.04
N ASP A 182 -18.17 -5.99 -15.64
CA ASP A 182 -18.31 -5.98 -17.09
C ASP A 182 -17.04 -5.39 -17.74
N PRO A 183 -16.42 -6.06 -18.71
CA PRO A 183 -15.24 -5.53 -19.41
C PRO A 183 -15.49 -4.15 -20.03
N ASP A 184 -16.71 -3.89 -20.50
CA ASP A 184 -17.12 -2.63 -21.13
C ASP A 184 -17.53 -1.55 -20.11
N GLU A 185 -17.57 -1.87 -18.81
CA GLU A 185 -17.87 -0.88 -17.77
C GLU A 185 -16.81 0.23 -17.76
N PRO A 186 -17.18 1.50 -17.95
CA PRO A 186 -16.22 2.60 -17.98
C PRO A 186 -15.55 2.82 -16.62
N SER A 187 -14.22 3.00 -16.65
CA SER A 187 -13.44 3.32 -15.45
C SER A 187 -13.68 4.77 -15.00
N ASP A 188 -13.62 5.00 -13.71
CA ASP A 188 -13.63 6.35 -13.13
C ASP A 188 -12.19 6.83 -12.90
N GLY A 189 -11.53 7.24 -13.97
CA GLY A 189 -10.15 7.69 -13.99
C GLY A 189 -9.15 6.65 -14.51
N PRO A 190 -7.86 7.00 -14.55
CA PRO A 190 -6.83 6.19 -15.17
C PRO A 190 -6.36 5.01 -14.31
N GLY A 191 -5.81 4.00 -14.99
CA GLY A 191 -5.09 2.89 -14.37
C GLY A 191 -5.91 2.01 -13.45
N VAL A 192 -5.22 1.31 -12.55
CA VAL A 192 -5.83 0.35 -11.61
C VAL A 192 -6.77 1.06 -10.64
N SER A 193 -6.40 2.21 -10.10
CA SER A 193 -7.24 2.98 -9.16
C SER A 193 -8.58 3.39 -9.79
N GLY A 194 -8.57 3.87 -11.05
CA GLY A 194 -9.78 4.26 -11.75
C GLY A 194 -10.76 3.08 -11.97
N ARG A 195 -10.22 1.91 -12.26
CA ARG A 195 -11.02 0.69 -12.40
C ARG A 195 -11.57 0.21 -11.06
N LEU A 196 -10.79 0.31 -9.97
CA LEU A 196 -11.23 -0.04 -8.62
C LEU A 196 -12.33 0.90 -8.07
N ARG A 197 -12.42 2.17 -8.52
CA ARG A 197 -13.51 3.07 -8.09
C ARG A 197 -14.89 2.59 -8.51
N VAL A 198 -14.98 1.82 -9.59
CA VAL A 198 -16.25 1.30 -10.12
C VAL A 198 -16.54 -0.14 -9.70
N VAL A 199 -15.65 -0.79 -8.94
CA VAL A 199 -15.83 -2.19 -8.52
C VAL A 199 -17.09 -2.41 -7.65
N GLY A 200 -17.59 -1.36 -7.00
CA GLY A 200 -18.87 -1.39 -6.28
C GLY A 200 -20.09 -1.65 -7.15
N ARG A 201 -19.96 -1.57 -8.48
CA ARG A 201 -21.03 -1.88 -9.45
C ARG A 201 -21.11 -3.39 -9.76
N VAL A 202 -20.20 -4.19 -9.20
CA VAL A 202 -20.21 -5.64 -9.37
C VAL A 202 -21.28 -6.26 -8.47
N ASP A 203 -22.34 -6.77 -9.08
CA ASP A 203 -23.39 -7.47 -8.34
C ASP A 203 -22.84 -8.71 -7.63
N GLY A 204 -23.15 -8.86 -6.35
CA GLY A 204 -22.73 -10.00 -5.55
C GLY A 204 -21.27 -9.95 -5.07
N LEU A 205 -20.55 -8.81 -5.19
CA LEU A 205 -19.17 -8.70 -4.72
C LEU A 205 -19.06 -8.98 -3.21
N GLY A 206 -19.93 -8.40 -2.37
CA GLY A 206 -19.94 -8.63 -0.92
C GLY A 206 -20.06 -10.12 -0.59
N PRO A 207 -21.12 -10.82 -1.01
CA PRO A 207 -21.23 -12.26 -0.85
C PRO A 207 -20.06 -13.07 -1.43
N GLY A 208 -19.45 -12.60 -2.52
CA GLY A 208 -18.23 -13.20 -3.07
C GLY A 208 -17.03 -13.07 -2.14
N LEU A 209 -16.87 -11.93 -1.49
CA LEU A 209 -15.83 -11.70 -0.49
C LEU A 209 -16.06 -12.52 0.80
N ASP A 210 -17.30 -12.75 1.20
CA ASP A 210 -17.65 -13.60 2.36
C ASP A 210 -17.38 -15.08 2.13
N ALA A 211 -17.06 -15.50 0.90
CA ALA A 211 -16.81 -16.89 0.58
C ALA A 211 -15.47 -17.44 1.12
N TRP A 212 -14.49 -16.58 1.41
CA TRP A 212 -13.18 -17.02 1.91
C TRP A 212 -13.18 -17.19 3.43
N GLY A 213 -12.66 -18.36 3.87
CA GLY A 213 -12.24 -18.61 5.23
C GLY A 213 -10.79 -19.09 5.22
N PRO A 214 -9.83 -18.36 5.83
CA PRO A 214 -8.45 -18.81 5.90
C PRO A 214 -8.34 -20.11 6.71
N SER A 215 -7.39 -20.98 6.35
CA SER A 215 -7.16 -22.24 7.02
C SER A 215 -6.65 -22.07 8.46
N SER A 216 -6.20 -20.89 8.81
CA SER A 216 -5.67 -20.53 10.12
C SER A 216 -6.10 -19.13 10.52
N ALA A 217 -6.40 -18.95 11.81
CA ALA A 217 -6.61 -17.62 12.39
C ALA A 217 -5.33 -16.81 12.59
N VAL A 218 -4.15 -17.40 12.32
CA VAL A 218 -2.85 -16.72 12.40
C VAL A 218 -2.69 -15.81 11.16
N PRO A 219 -2.55 -14.48 11.34
CA PRO A 219 -2.53 -13.52 10.23
C PRO A 219 -1.44 -13.80 9.18
N ASP A 220 -0.23 -14.21 9.59
CA ASP A 220 0.86 -14.57 8.68
C ASP A 220 0.46 -15.71 7.73
N VAL A 221 -0.16 -16.77 8.26
CA VAL A 221 -0.60 -17.93 7.48
C VAL A 221 -1.70 -17.54 6.51
N ALA A 222 -2.69 -16.76 6.98
CA ALA A 222 -3.78 -16.28 6.14
C ALA A 222 -3.28 -15.40 4.98
N LEU A 223 -2.32 -14.50 5.24
CA LEU A 223 -1.71 -13.69 4.18
C LEU A 223 -0.88 -14.53 3.21
N ASP A 224 -0.15 -15.55 3.67
CA ASP A 224 0.61 -16.44 2.78
C ASP A 224 -0.32 -17.23 1.85
N GLU A 225 -1.48 -17.70 2.32
CA GLU A 225 -2.51 -18.30 1.48
C GLU A 225 -3.04 -17.32 0.43
N LEU A 226 -3.34 -16.09 0.84
CA LEU A 226 -3.85 -15.06 -0.05
C LEU A 226 -2.83 -14.65 -1.11
N ILE A 227 -1.57 -14.45 -0.72
CA ILE A 227 -0.45 -14.18 -1.64
C ILE A 227 -0.30 -15.31 -2.66
N GLY A 228 -0.36 -16.56 -2.19
CA GLY A 228 -0.29 -17.73 -3.05
C GLY A 228 -1.43 -17.81 -4.07
N ALA A 229 -2.66 -17.50 -3.66
CA ALA A 229 -3.82 -17.43 -4.54
C ALA A 229 -3.69 -16.31 -5.57
N ALA A 230 -3.30 -15.11 -5.15
CA ALA A 230 -3.08 -13.97 -6.03
C ALA A 230 -1.94 -14.23 -7.04
N ALA A 231 -0.85 -14.88 -6.62
CA ALA A 231 0.25 -15.26 -7.52
C ALA A 231 -0.19 -16.25 -8.60
N ARG A 232 -1.11 -17.17 -8.30
CA ARG A 232 -1.72 -18.07 -9.30
C ARG A 232 -2.53 -17.30 -10.33
N VAL A 233 -3.29 -16.27 -9.91
CA VAL A 233 -4.02 -15.41 -10.84
C VAL A 233 -3.04 -14.66 -11.74
N LEU A 234 -2.00 -14.04 -11.18
CA LEU A 234 -0.97 -13.33 -11.93
C LEU A 234 -0.30 -14.26 -12.96
N ALA A 235 0.04 -15.49 -12.58
CA ALA A 235 0.69 -16.45 -13.48
C ALA A 235 -0.25 -16.95 -14.60
N ALA A 236 -1.55 -17.01 -14.33
CA ALA A 236 -2.54 -17.48 -15.30
C ALA A 236 -3.07 -16.38 -16.24
N ARG A 237 -2.92 -15.10 -15.86
CA ARG A 237 -3.52 -13.95 -16.58
C ARG A 237 -2.45 -12.97 -17.03
N SER A 238 -2.25 -12.89 -18.34
CA SER A 238 -1.30 -11.96 -18.96
C SER A 238 -1.93 -10.66 -19.48
N ASP A 239 -3.22 -10.52 -19.37
CA ASP A 239 -4.02 -9.41 -19.89
C ASP A 239 -3.97 -8.15 -19.01
N ALA A 240 -3.81 -8.30 -17.68
CA ALA A 240 -3.68 -7.20 -16.74
C ALA A 240 -2.53 -7.41 -15.71
N PRO A 241 -1.27 -7.62 -16.17
CA PRO A 241 -0.19 -8.06 -15.28
C PRO A 241 0.13 -7.04 -14.19
N ILE A 242 -0.01 -5.74 -14.47
CA ILE A 242 0.22 -4.69 -13.47
C ILE A 242 -0.82 -4.77 -12.35
N ALA A 243 -2.11 -4.92 -12.68
CA ALA A 243 -3.16 -5.04 -11.69
C ALA A 243 -2.95 -6.28 -10.79
N PHE A 244 -2.69 -7.44 -11.40
CA PHE A 244 -2.45 -8.68 -10.63
C PHE A 244 -1.13 -8.68 -9.85
N CYS A 245 -0.11 -7.93 -10.29
CA CYS A 245 1.07 -7.68 -9.48
C CYS A 245 0.68 -6.98 -8.16
N HIS A 246 -0.23 -6.00 -8.20
CA HIS A 246 -0.73 -5.34 -6.98
C HIS A 246 -1.55 -6.28 -6.08
N ALA A 247 -2.27 -7.24 -6.65
CA ALA A 247 -2.95 -8.27 -5.87
C ALA A 247 -1.98 -9.16 -5.06
N VAL A 248 -0.74 -9.32 -5.54
CA VAL A 248 0.33 -10.05 -4.83
C VAL A 248 1.06 -9.14 -3.83
N THR A 249 1.45 -7.94 -4.27
CA THR A 249 2.34 -7.06 -3.49
C THR A 249 1.64 -6.37 -2.33
N ALA A 250 0.32 -6.12 -2.42
CA ALA A 250 -0.42 -5.50 -1.32
C ALA A 250 -0.48 -6.39 -0.06
N PRO A 251 -0.96 -7.66 -0.11
CA PRO A 251 -0.92 -8.52 1.07
C PRO A 251 0.52 -8.85 1.52
N ALA A 252 1.48 -8.92 0.60
CA ALA A 252 2.89 -9.09 0.96
C ALA A 252 3.43 -7.87 1.74
N ALA A 253 3.03 -6.65 1.38
CA ALA A 253 3.36 -5.44 2.13
C ALA A 253 2.74 -5.45 3.53
N VAL A 254 1.46 -5.80 3.65
CA VAL A 254 0.80 -5.95 4.96
C VAL A 254 1.55 -6.96 5.83
N ARG A 255 1.96 -8.10 5.26
CA ARG A 255 2.72 -9.14 5.98
C ARG A 255 4.03 -8.62 6.58
N LEU A 256 4.72 -7.69 5.90
CA LEU A 256 5.95 -7.08 6.42
C LEU A 256 5.72 -6.26 7.70
N VAL A 257 4.51 -5.72 7.88
CA VAL A 257 4.17 -4.83 8.99
C VAL A 257 3.55 -5.57 10.18
N LEU A 258 3.02 -6.78 9.97
CA LEU A 258 2.34 -7.56 11.03
C LEU A 258 3.05 -7.58 12.39
N PRO A 259 4.39 -7.74 12.48
CA PRO A 259 5.08 -7.79 13.77
C PRO A 259 4.99 -6.49 14.60
N GLU A 260 4.58 -5.39 14.00
CA GLU A 260 4.44 -4.08 14.65
C GLU A 260 2.96 -3.75 14.98
N LEU A 261 2.02 -4.62 14.63
CA LEU A 261 0.58 -4.42 14.81
C LEU A 261 0.06 -5.22 16.02
N SER A 262 -0.99 -4.72 16.66
CA SER A 262 -1.75 -5.52 17.61
C SER A 262 -2.54 -6.62 16.89
N ASP A 263 -2.89 -7.70 17.61
CA ASP A 263 -3.61 -8.85 17.05
C ASP A 263 -4.92 -8.45 16.35
N ASP A 264 -5.67 -7.50 16.90
CA ASP A 264 -6.92 -7.04 16.31
C ASP A 264 -6.68 -6.29 14.99
N VAL A 265 -5.67 -5.42 14.96
CA VAL A 265 -5.30 -4.67 13.75
C VAL A 265 -4.70 -5.61 12.71
N ALA A 266 -3.92 -6.61 13.12
CA ALA A 266 -3.38 -7.63 12.24
C ALA A 266 -4.50 -8.43 11.54
N ARG A 267 -5.52 -8.89 12.30
CA ARG A 267 -6.71 -9.57 11.73
C ARG A 267 -7.49 -8.67 10.78
N ALA A 268 -7.75 -7.42 11.17
CA ALA A 268 -8.40 -6.44 10.28
C ALA A 268 -7.59 -6.22 8.99
N SER A 269 -6.25 -6.26 9.08
CA SER A 269 -5.37 -6.10 7.92
C SER A 269 -5.45 -7.29 6.96
N VAL A 270 -5.70 -8.51 7.44
CA VAL A 270 -5.99 -9.68 6.59
C VAL A 270 -7.30 -9.46 5.82
N ALA A 271 -8.37 -9.01 6.49
CA ALA A 271 -9.65 -8.75 5.86
C ALA A 271 -9.55 -7.66 4.78
N ALA A 272 -8.88 -6.55 5.09
CA ALA A 272 -8.64 -5.47 4.13
C ALA A 272 -7.78 -5.93 2.93
N SER A 273 -6.78 -6.79 3.17
CA SER A 273 -5.97 -7.39 2.11
C SER A 273 -6.82 -8.25 1.17
N TRP A 274 -7.70 -9.08 1.71
CA TRP A 274 -8.63 -9.88 0.91
C TRP A 274 -9.60 -9.00 0.12
N GLN A 275 -10.17 -7.96 0.74
CA GLN A 275 -11.05 -7.01 0.07
C GLN A 275 -10.36 -6.38 -1.16
N VAL A 276 -9.10 -5.99 -1.04
CA VAL A 276 -8.33 -5.41 -2.16
C VAL A 276 -8.00 -6.45 -3.22
N VAL A 277 -7.54 -7.65 -2.85
CA VAL A 277 -7.27 -8.74 -3.80
C VAL A 277 -8.55 -9.10 -4.54
N GLY A 278 -9.67 -9.26 -3.83
CA GLY A 278 -10.96 -9.54 -4.41
C GLY A 278 -11.45 -8.43 -5.34
N GLY A 279 -11.27 -7.18 -4.94
CA GLY A 279 -11.58 -6.01 -5.77
C GLY A 279 -10.77 -5.98 -7.08
N ILE A 280 -9.45 -6.24 -7.03
CA ILE A 280 -8.59 -6.31 -8.20
C ILE A 280 -9.03 -7.47 -9.12
N VAL A 281 -9.27 -8.65 -8.56
CA VAL A 281 -9.70 -9.81 -9.33
C VAL A 281 -11.07 -9.57 -9.96
N ALA A 282 -12.02 -9.00 -9.23
CA ALA A 282 -13.34 -8.65 -9.76
C ALA A 282 -13.24 -7.62 -10.90
N ALA A 283 -12.35 -6.65 -10.78
CA ALA A 283 -12.20 -5.57 -11.76
C ALA A 283 -11.46 -5.98 -13.05
N PHE A 284 -10.54 -6.94 -12.99
CA PHE A 284 -9.58 -7.20 -14.07
C PHE A 284 -9.56 -8.65 -14.58
N ALA A 285 -10.16 -9.62 -13.90
CA ALA A 285 -10.14 -11.02 -14.31
C ALA A 285 -11.37 -11.40 -15.18
N ALA A 286 -11.78 -10.51 -16.08
CA ALA A 286 -12.92 -10.75 -17.00
C ALA A 286 -12.65 -11.89 -18.01
#